data_e721509f7dc93e5ae872ede0a763084b
#
_entry.id   e721509f7dc93e5ae872ede0a763084b
#
_cell.length_a   1.000
_cell.length_b   1.000
_cell.length_c   1.000
_cell.angle_alpha   90.00
_cell.angle_beta   90.00
_cell.angle_gamma   90.00
#
_symmetry.space_group_name_H-M   'P 1'
#
loop_
_entity.id
_entity.type
_entity.pdbx_description
1 polymer ?
#
loop_
_entity_poly.entity_id
_entity_poly.type
_entity_poly.pdbx_seq_one_letter_code
_entity_poly.pdbx_strand_id
1 'polypeptide(L)' 'MAKAPDLAAASSTDPTVGLRAVLALRRLQERLEAVQVHNARKQGWSWQAIADALGVSKQAVHKKYGRGGR' A
#
# COMPACT_ATOMS: atom_id res chain seq x y z
N MET A 1 -19.49 0.31 -7.64
CA MET A 1 -18.55 0.98 -6.78
C MET A 1 -18.04 0.07 -5.68
N ALA A 2 -16.76 0.04 -5.48
CA ALA A 2 -16.17 -0.85 -4.50
C ALA A 2 -16.45 -0.36 -3.08
N LYS A 3 -16.80 -1.29 -2.22
CA LYS A 3 -17.04 -1.00 -0.83
C LYS A 3 -15.73 -0.99 -0.07
N ALA A 4 -15.58 -0.09 0.86
CA ALA A 4 -14.39 -0.04 1.70
C ALA A 4 -14.29 -1.32 2.54
N PRO A 5 -13.08 -1.83 2.78
CA PRO A 5 -12.92 -2.99 3.65
C PRO A 5 -13.45 -2.70 5.05
N ASP A 6 -14.01 -3.71 5.67
CA ASP A 6 -14.53 -3.62 7.02
C ASP A 6 -13.45 -4.02 8.01
N LEU A 7 -12.96 -3.04 8.78
CA LEU A 7 -11.92 -3.31 9.76
C LEU A 7 -12.40 -4.25 10.86
N ALA A 8 -13.69 -4.17 11.19
CA ALA A 8 -14.23 -5.09 12.21
C ALA A 8 -14.18 -6.53 11.72
N ALA A 9 -14.39 -6.76 10.43
CA ALA A 9 -14.30 -8.11 9.89
C ALA A 9 -12.91 -8.69 10.00
N ALA A 10 -11.88 -7.85 9.94
CA ALA A 10 -10.49 -8.31 10.07
C ALA A 10 -10.21 -8.82 11.49
N SER A 11 -11.01 -8.39 12.47
CA SER A 11 -10.88 -8.83 13.86
C SER A 11 -11.78 -10.01 14.19
N SER A 12 -12.49 -10.54 13.19
CA SER A 12 -13.39 -11.66 13.42
C SER A 12 -12.64 -12.89 13.92
N THR A 13 -13.28 -13.66 14.79
CA THR A 13 -12.71 -14.93 15.23
C THR A 13 -12.87 -16.03 14.20
N ASP A 14 -13.69 -15.81 13.17
CA ASP A 14 -13.81 -16.75 12.04
C ASP A 14 -12.68 -16.49 11.06
N PRO A 15 -11.71 -17.42 10.90
CA PRO A 15 -10.56 -17.19 10.04
C PRO A 15 -10.94 -16.91 8.58
N THR A 16 -12.01 -17.51 8.08
CA THR A 16 -12.42 -17.27 6.69
C THR A 16 -12.80 -15.81 6.49
N VAL A 17 -13.59 -15.27 7.41
CA VAL A 17 -14.01 -13.87 7.36
C VAL A 17 -12.81 -12.97 7.60
N GLY A 18 -12.02 -13.28 8.62
CA GLY A 18 -10.87 -12.45 8.99
C GLY A 18 -9.83 -12.39 7.89
N LEU A 19 -9.49 -13.53 7.31
CA LEU A 19 -8.45 -13.57 6.28
C LEU A 19 -8.90 -12.87 5.00
N ARG A 20 -10.16 -12.99 4.62
CA ARG A 20 -10.67 -12.28 3.47
C ARG A 20 -10.66 -10.78 3.67
N ALA A 21 -10.98 -10.34 4.89
CA ALA A 21 -10.93 -8.92 5.21
C ALA A 21 -9.51 -8.40 5.17
N VAL A 22 -8.56 -9.18 5.67
CA VAL A 22 -7.14 -8.80 5.60
C VAL A 22 -6.69 -8.66 4.16
N LEU A 23 -7.11 -9.57 3.28
CA LEU A 23 -6.76 -9.48 1.87
C LEU A 23 -7.32 -8.20 1.24
N ALA A 24 -8.57 -7.87 1.55
CA ALA A 24 -9.19 -6.66 1.02
C ALA A 24 -8.45 -5.41 1.50
N LEU A 25 -8.06 -5.39 2.77
CA LEU A 25 -7.31 -4.26 3.32
C LEU A 25 -5.94 -4.14 2.67
N ARG A 26 -5.28 -5.26 2.42
CA ARG A 26 -3.99 -5.26 1.75
C ARG A 26 -4.09 -4.66 0.36
N ARG A 27 -5.11 -5.06 -0.40
CA ARG A 27 -5.32 -4.54 -1.75
C ARG A 27 -5.59 -3.05 -1.75
N LEU A 28 -6.39 -2.58 -0.78
CA LEU A 28 -6.66 -1.16 -0.65
C LEU A 28 -5.39 -0.41 -0.29
N GLN A 29 -4.63 -0.93 0.67
CA GLN A 29 -3.40 -0.31 1.10
C GLN A 29 -2.40 -0.19 -0.06
N GLU A 30 -2.30 -1.23 -0.90
CA GLU A 30 -1.39 -1.19 -2.04
C GLU A 30 -1.79 -0.14 -3.06
N ARG A 31 -3.09 0.01 -3.30
CA ARG A 31 -3.56 1.05 -4.22
C ARG A 31 -3.27 2.45 -3.68
N LEU A 32 -3.53 2.66 -2.40
CA LEU A 32 -3.26 3.95 -1.78
C LEU A 32 -1.77 4.26 -1.76
N GLU A 33 -0.96 3.25 -1.50
CA GLU A 33 0.49 3.41 -1.51
C GLU A 33 0.97 3.85 -2.89
N ALA A 34 0.48 3.21 -3.94
CA ALA A 34 0.89 3.57 -5.31
C ALA A 34 0.54 5.02 -5.64
N VAL A 35 -0.66 5.45 -5.24
CA VAL A 35 -1.09 6.83 -5.46
C VAL A 35 -0.18 7.80 -4.74
N GLN A 36 0.15 7.52 -3.49
CA GLN A 36 0.97 8.43 -2.70
C GLN A 36 2.42 8.45 -3.16
N VAL A 37 2.94 7.31 -3.58
CA VAL A 37 4.29 7.28 -4.15
C VAL A 37 4.34 8.13 -5.42
N HIS A 38 3.34 7.99 -6.27
CA HIS A 38 3.27 8.80 -7.49
C HIS A 38 3.22 10.30 -7.15
N ASN A 39 2.39 10.66 -6.19
CA ASN A 39 2.28 12.06 -5.77
C ASN A 39 3.61 12.58 -5.22
N ALA A 40 4.28 11.79 -4.41
CA ALA A 40 5.56 12.18 -3.83
C ALA A 40 6.60 12.42 -4.94
N ARG A 41 6.67 11.51 -5.92
CA ARG A 41 7.60 11.67 -7.01
C ARG A 41 7.30 12.94 -7.83
N LYS A 42 6.04 13.21 -8.06
CA LYS A 42 5.65 14.44 -8.77
C LYS A 42 6.07 15.69 -8.03
N GLN A 43 6.13 15.60 -6.70
CA GLN A 43 6.54 16.73 -5.88
C GLN A 43 8.04 16.78 -5.64
N GLY A 44 8.79 15.89 -6.28
CA GLY A 44 10.25 15.93 -6.22
C GLY A 44 10.86 15.13 -5.08
N TRP A 45 10.10 14.28 -4.42
CA TRP A 45 10.66 13.46 -3.35
C TRP A 45 11.66 12.46 -3.90
N SER A 46 12.74 12.27 -3.15
CA SER A 46 13.70 11.21 -3.46
C SER A 46 13.12 9.85 -3.09
N TRP A 47 13.68 8.81 -3.69
CA TRP A 47 13.28 7.45 -3.33
C TRP A 47 13.58 7.17 -1.86
N GLN A 48 14.67 7.71 -1.34
CA GLN A 48 15.01 7.51 0.07
C GLN A 48 13.97 8.15 0.98
N ALA A 49 13.54 9.36 0.66
CA ALA A 49 12.52 10.03 1.47
C ALA A 49 11.21 9.24 1.45
N ILE A 50 10.84 8.72 0.30
CA ILE A 50 9.63 7.90 0.19
C ILE A 50 9.76 6.63 1.02
N ALA A 51 10.90 5.96 0.92
CA ALA A 51 11.15 4.75 1.67
C ALA A 51 11.08 5.00 3.17
N ASP A 52 11.68 6.10 3.61
CA ASP A 52 11.66 6.46 5.03
C ASP A 52 10.23 6.68 5.52
N ALA A 53 9.42 7.37 4.72
CA ALA A 53 8.03 7.61 5.09
C ALA A 53 7.22 6.32 5.15
N LEU A 54 7.52 5.37 4.28
CA LEU A 54 6.82 4.08 4.24
C LEU A 54 7.36 3.07 5.24
N GLY A 55 8.52 3.35 5.83
CA GLY A 55 9.13 2.42 6.77
C GLY A 55 9.76 1.21 6.12
N VAL A 56 10.21 1.34 4.89
CA VAL A 56 10.83 0.25 4.14
C VAL A 56 12.18 0.71 3.59
N SER A 57 12.91 -0.22 2.96
CA SER A 57 14.20 0.14 2.39
C SER A 57 14.03 0.88 1.06
N LYS A 58 15.02 1.71 0.72
CA LYS A 58 15.03 2.38 -0.56
C LYS A 58 14.95 1.38 -1.71
N GLN A 59 15.67 0.27 -1.57
CA GLN A 59 15.70 -0.75 -2.60
C GLN A 59 14.32 -1.37 -2.82
N ALA A 60 13.58 -1.60 -1.76
CA ALA A 60 12.24 -2.18 -1.87
C ALA A 60 11.31 -1.26 -2.65
N VAL A 61 11.34 0.03 -2.32
CA VAL A 61 10.49 1.01 -3.00
C VAL A 61 10.91 1.17 -4.46
N HIS A 62 12.20 1.30 -4.68
CA HIS A 62 12.72 1.49 -6.03
C HIS A 62 12.43 0.29 -6.92
N LYS A 63 12.56 -0.90 -6.36
CA LYS A 63 12.25 -2.12 -7.11
C LYS A 63 10.79 -2.17 -7.50
N LYS A 64 9.91 -1.75 -6.60
CA LYS A 64 8.48 -1.81 -6.84
C LYS A 64 7.98 -0.70 -7.76
N TYR A 65 8.51 0.50 -7.63
CA TYR A 65 7.99 1.68 -8.33
C TYR A 65 8.97 2.34 -9.28
N GLY A 66 10.26 2.07 -9.13
CA GLY A 66 11.28 2.76 -9.89
C GLY A 66 11.22 2.53 -11.39
N ARG A 67 10.73 1.37 -11.79
CA ARG A 67 10.57 1.07 -13.21
C ARG A 67 9.15 1.24 -13.65
N GLY A 68 8.30 1.61 -12.72
CA GLY A 68 6.88 1.69 -12.97
C GLY A 68 6.49 2.74 -13.97
N GLY A 69 7.38 3.63 -14.26
CA GLY A 69 7.12 4.65 -15.26
C GLY A 69 7.00 4.11 -16.66
N ARG A 70 7.27 2.85 -16.81
CA ARG A 70 7.19 2.24 -18.12
C ARG A 70 5.91 1.58 -18.35
#